data_94050d9b9a4ec660b45f91514b2127c5
#
_entry.id   94050d9b9a4ec660b45f91514b2127c5
#
_cell.length_a   1.000
_cell.length_b   1.000
_cell.length_c   1.000
_cell.angle_alpha   90.00
_cell.angle_beta   90.00
_cell.angle_gamma   90.00
#
_symmetry.space_group_name_H-M   'P 1'
#
loop_
_entity.id
_entity.type
_entity.pdbx_description
1 polymer ?
#
loop_
_entity_poly.entity_id
_entity_poly.type
_entity_poly.pdbx_seq_one_letter_code
_entity_poly.pdbx_strand_id
1 'polypeptide(L)'
;MCIRDRYLADSVASAMSRSINNANPPRLIFPTPEAAQKWFWDMNQRLRPYVFSAYERRNILINLQYEASRAGLDPQLILGLVEVESHFHRYAISKAGARGLMQVMPFWVRQIGRPEHNLFSTRTNLRYGCTILRYYLDRDGGNLFRALGRYNGSLGKAVYPNAVVNAMRRHWLY
;
A
#
# COMPACT_ATOMS: atom_id res chain seq x y z
N MET A 1 10.43 2.34 -7.61
CA MET A 1 9.48 3.36 -8.12
C MET A 1 10.16 4.18 -9.21
N CYS A 2 9.56 4.28 -10.40
CA CYS A 2 10.22 4.81 -11.59
C CYS A 2 10.32 6.35 -11.57
N ILE A 3 11.51 6.88 -11.85
CA ILE A 3 11.79 8.33 -11.92
C ILE A 3 11.11 8.98 -13.17
N ARG A 4 10.68 8.17 -14.15
CA ARG A 4 10.08 8.66 -15.40
C ARG A 4 8.64 9.21 -15.29
N ASP A 5 7.94 8.94 -14.17
CA ASP A 5 6.57 9.41 -13.97
C ASP A 5 6.49 10.74 -13.21
N ARG A 6 7.45 11.61 -13.37
CA ARG A 6 7.54 12.91 -12.66
C ARG A 6 6.46 13.91 -13.01
N TYR A 7 5.77 13.72 -14.14
CA TYR A 7 4.73 14.64 -14.59
C TYR A 7 3.41 13.90 -14.75
N LEU A 8 2.54 14.10 -13.78
CA LEU A 8 1.13 13.69 -13.88
C LEU A 8 0.36 14.77 -14.63
N ALA A 9 -0.60 14.37 -15.47
CA ALA A 9 -1.58 15.33 -15.96
C ALA A 9 -2.33 15.96 -14.76
N ASP A 10 -2.63 17.25 -14.83
CA ASP A 10 -3.23 18.00 -13.71
C ASP A 10 -4.53 17.37 -13.18
N SER A 11 -5.35 16.82 -14.08
CA SER A 11 -6.57 16.10 -13.69
C SER A 11 -6.31 14.85 -12.87
N VAL A 12 -5.26 14.08 -13.21
CA VAL A 12 -4.84 12.88 -12.49
C VAL A 12 -4.25 13.26 -11.14
N ALA A 13 -3.36 14.26 -11.10
CA ALA A 13 -2.78 14.77 -9.87
C ALA A 13 -3.87 15.27 -8.92
N SER A 14 -4.87 15.99 -9.42
CA SER A 14 -6.02 16.47 -8.63
C SER A 14 -6.88 15.33 -8.08
N ALA A 15 -7.14 14.28 -8.87
CA ALA A 15 -7.89 13.12 -8.41
C ALA A 15 -7.14 12.35 -7.33
N MET A 16 -5.84 12.11 -7.50
CA MET A 16 -4.99 11.47 -6.49
C MET A 16 -4.89 12.32 -5.22
N SER A 17 -4.76 13.64 -5.35
CA SER A 17 -4.71 14.55 -4.20
C SER A 17 -6.01 14.52 -3.38
N ARG A 18 -7.18 14.48 -4.02
CA ARG A 18 -8.46 14.29 -3.30
C ARG A 18 -8.48 12.97 -2.53
N SER A 19 -7.97 11.90 -3.12
CA SER A 19 -7.86 10.59 -2.45
C SER A 19 -6.94 10.65 -1.23
N ILE A 20 -5.80 11.32 -1.34
CA ILE A 20 -4.81 11.48 -0.25
C ILE A 20 -5.38 12.33 0.91
N ASN A 21 -6.12 13.36 0.61
CA ASN A 21 -6.64 14.32 1.62
C ASN A 21 -7.97 13.90 2.27
N ASN A 22 -8.47 12.69 2.01
CA ASN A 22 -9.69 12.18 2.64
C ASN A 22 -9.49 12.04 4.16
N ALA A 23 -10.35 12.72 4.95
CA ALA A 23 -10.25 12.77 6.41
C ALA A 23 -11.01 11.65 7.14
N ASN A 24 -11.79 10.82 6.43
CA ASN A 24 -12.59 9.77 7.07
C ASN A 24 -11.74 8.84 7.94
N PRO A 25 -12.18 8.53 9.18
CA PRO A 25 -11.42 7.62 10.03
C PRO A 25 -11.36 6.21 9.43
N PRO A 26 -10.22 5.50 9.60
CA PRO A 26 -10.08 4.14 9.09
C PRO A 26 -10.96 3.17 9.88
N ARG A 27 -11.61 2.28 9.15
CA ARG A 27 -12.44 1.19 9.70
C ARG A 27 -12.32 -0.04 8.80
N LEU A 28 -12.61 -1.21 9.33
CA LEU A 28 -12.70 -2.42 8.49
C LEU A 28 -13.94 -2.33 7.59
N ILE A 29 -13.74 -2.59 6.30
CA ILE A 29 -14.80 -2.57 5.28
C ILE A 29 -15.11 -4.01 4.91
N PHE A 30 -16.19 -4.54 5.46
CA PHE A 30 -16.70 -5.89 5.20
C PHE A 30 -18.23 -5.88 5.15
N PRO A 31 -18.86 -6.88 4.49
CA PRO A 31 -20.32 -6.99 4.46
C PRO A 31 -20.96 -7.14 5.83
N THR A 32 -20.28 -7.85 6.75
CA THR A 32 -20.78 -8.05 8.12
C THR A 32 -19.68 -7.84 9.16
N PRO A 33 -20.03 -7.49 10.42
CA PRO A 33 -19.08 -7.40 11.52
C PRO A 33 -18.32 -8.70 11.79
N GLU A 34 -18.98 -9.85 11.64
CA GLU A 34 -18.40 -11.18 11.86
C GLU A 34 -17.32 -11.48 10.83
N ALA A 35 -17.55 -11.13 9.55
CA ALA A 35 -16.55 -11.25 8.49
C ALA A 35 -15.33 -10.36 8.77
N ALA A 36 -15.56 -9.13 9.25
CA ALA A 36 -14.49 -8.21 9.64
C ALA A 36 -13.66 -8.79 10.80
N GLN A 37 -14.32 -9.33 11.82
CA GLN A 37 -13.68 -9.90 13.00
C GLN A 37 -12.85 -11.15 12.64
N LYS A 38 -13.40 -12.04 11.81
CA LYS A 38 -12.70 -13.23 11.36
C LYS A 38 -11.46 -12.89 10.56
N TRP A 39 -11.58 -12.01 9.56
CA TRP A 39 -10.44 -11.53 8.78
C TRP A 39 -9.36 -10.91 9.67
N PHE A 40 -9.78 -10.01 10.57
CA PHE A 40 -8.84 -9.35 11.48
C PHE A 40 -8.09 -10.34 12.36
N TRP A 41 -8.79 -11.33 12.92
CA TRP A 41 -8.17 -12.36 13.75
C TRP A 41 -7.13 -13.15 12.95
N ASP A 42 -7.48 -13.66 11.78
CA ASP A 42 -6.58 -14.46 10.96
C ASP A 42 -5.33 -13.66 10.54
N MET A 43 -5.52 -12.44 10.05
CA MET A 43 -4.39 -11.58 9.64
C MET A 43 -3.53 -11.16 10.83
N ASN A 44 -4.13 -10.91 11.99
CA ASN A 44 -3.39 -10.58 13.20
C ASN A 44 -2.48 -11.74 13.67
N GLN A 45 -2.93 -13.00 13.56
CA GLN A 45 -2.09 -14.15 13.86
C GLN A 45 -0.92 -14.28 12.89
N ARG A 46 -1.19 -14.14 11.59
CA ARG A 46 -0.17 -14.21 10.53
C ARG A 46 0.85 -13.07 10.60
N LEU A 47 0.46 -11.92 11.11
CA LEU A 47 1.35 -10.75 11.25
C LEU A 47 2.25 -10.82 12.50
N ARG A 48 1.97 -11.71 13.47
CA ARG A 48 2.75 -11.83 14.72
C ARG A 48 4.26 -12.04 14.52
N PRO A 49 4.73 -12.86 13.56
CA PRO A 49 6.17 -13.04 13.34
C PRO A 49 6.89 -11.77 12.87
N TYR A 50 6.18 -10.84 12.25
CA TYR A 50 6.72 -9.59 11.70
C TYR A 50 6.62 -8.43 12.68
N VAL A 51 5.55 -8.36 13.47
CA VAL A 51 5.23 -7.23 14.35
C VAL A 51 4.80 -7.75 15.72
N PHE A 52 5.65 -7.59 16.75
CA PHE A 52 5.37 -8.11 18.10
C PHE A 52 4.26 -7.35 18.82
N SER A 53 4.18 -6.03 18.66
CA SER A 53 3.19 -5.19 19.35
C SER A 53 1.77 -5.45 18.81
N ALA A 54 0.86 -5.88 19.67
CA ALA A 54 -0.56 -6.06 19.33
C ALA A 54 -1.22 -4.76 18.90
N TYR A 55 -0.85 -3.64 19.53
CA TYR A 55 -1.32 -2.31 19.15
C TYR A 55 -0.88 -1.94 17.74
N GLU A 56 0.39 -2.19 17.42
CA GLU A 56 0.93 -1.87 16.10
C GLU A 56 0.33 -2.77 15.00
N ARG A 57 0.17 -4.08 15.26
CA ARG A 57 -0.54 -4.98 14.34
C ARG A 57 -1.96 -4.49 14.05
N ARG A 58 -2.71 -4.14 15.10
CA ARG A 58 -4.07 -3.60 14.97
C ARG A 58 -4.07 -2.34 14.10
N ASN A 59 -3.16 -1.41 14.38
CA ASN A 59 -3.04 -0.17 13.62
C ASN A 59 -2.71 -0.42 12.14
N ILE A 60 -1.76 -1.31 11.85
CA ILE A 60 -1.41 -1.70 10.47
C ILE A 60 -2.62 -2.32 9.77
N LEU A 61 -3.25 -3.34 10.36
CA LEU A 61 -4.31 -4.11 9.69
C LEU A 61 -5.57 -3.27 9.40
N ILE A 62 -6.01 -2.44 10.34
CA ILE A 62 -7.19 -1.58 10.13
C ILE A 62 -6.90 -0.56 9.03
N ASN A 63 -5.76 0.11 9.06
CA ASN A 63 -5.41 1.09 8.06
C ASN A 63 -5.17 0.45 6.68
N LEU A 64 -4.48 -0.69 6.63
CA LEU A 64 -4.20 -1.40 5.40
C LEU A 64 -5.48 -1.85 4.69
N GLN A 65 -6.35 -2.55 5.42
CA GLN A 65 -7.62 -3.03 4.87
C GLN A 65 -8.50 -1.87 4.40
N TYR A 66 -8.58 -0.79 5.19
CA TYR A 66 -9.33 0.40 4.82
C TYR A 66 -8.79 1.07 3.55
N GLU A 67 -7.50 1.35 3.50
CA GLU A 67 -6.90 2.08 2.37
C GLU A 67 -6.85 1.22 1.09
N ALA A 68 -6.63 -0.09 1.21
CA ALA A 68 -6.73 -1.03 0.10
C ALA A 68 -8.16 -1.08 -0.47
N SER A 69 -9.16 -1.34 0.38
CA SER A 69 -10.57 -1.41 -0.03
C SER A 69 -11.06 -0.10 -0.64
N ARG A 70 -10.69 1.03 -0.05
CA ARG A 70 -11.03 2.37 -0.56
C ARG A 70 -10.42 2.63 -1.95
N ALA A 71 -9.22 2.10 -2.21
CA ALA A 71 -8.57 2.19 -3.51
C ALA A 71 -9.04 1.12 -4.51
N GLY A 72 -9.99 0.24 -4.13
CA GLY A 72 -10.43 -0.88 -4.96
C GLY A 72 -9.34 -1.93 -5.19
N LEU A 73 -8.46 -2.13 -4.20
CA LEU A 73 -7.38 -3.12 -4.21
C LEU A 73 -7.69 -4.24 -3.21
N ASP A 74 -7.20 -5.45 -3.52
CA ASP A 74 -7.27 -6.57 -2.60
C ASP A 74 -6.35 -6.34 -1.39
N PRO A 75 -6.87 -6.33 -0.14
CA PRO A 75 -6.04 -6.20 1.06
C PRO A 75 -4.95 -7.27 1.17
N GLN A 76 -5.19 -8.50 0.68
CA GLN A 76 -4.21 -9.57 0.68
C GLN A 76 -3.02 -9.26 -0.25
N LEU A 77 -3.30 -8.65 -1.40
CA LEU A 77 -2.25 -8.16 -2.29
C LEU A 77 -1.40 -7.09 -1.59
N ILE A 78 -2.02 -6.17 -0.87
CA ILE A 78 -1.30 -5.11 -0.16
C ILE A 78 -0.47 -5.68 1.00
N LEU A 79 -0.96 -6.70 1.72
CA LEU A 79 -0.17 -7.41 2.73
C LEU A 79 1.09 -8.04 2.11
N GLY A 80 0.96 -8.72 0.97
CA GLY A 80 2.10 -9.28 0.24
C GLY A 80 3.08 -8.21 -0.25
N LEU A 81 2.58 -7.07 -0.71
CA LEU A 81 3.41 -5.96 -1.14
C LEU A 81 4.19 -5.36 0.04
N VAL A 82 3.54 -5.10 1.17
CA VAL A 82 4.19 -4.57 2.38
C VAL A 82 5.26 -5.54 2.91
N GLU A 83 5.00 -6.84 2.85
CA GLU A 83 6.01 -7.85 3.20
C GLU A 83 7.27 -7.72 2.34
N VAL A 84 7.10 -7.63 1.03
CA VAL A 84 8.23 -7.52 0.08
C VAL A 84 8.97 -6.18 0.23
N GLU A 85 8.24 -5.09 0.44
CA GLU A 85 8.83 -3.74 0.50
C GLU A 85 9.57 -3.45 1.80
N SER A 86 9.01 -3.85 2.94
CA SER A 86 9.53 -3.43 4.24
C SER A 86 9.56 -4.51 5.31
N HIS A 87 9.04 -5.72 5.05
CA HIS A 87 8.78 -6.72 6.10
C HIS A 87 8.01 -6.12 7.30
N PHE A 88 7.05 -5.23 6.99
CA PHE A 88 6.25 -4.49 7.97
C PHE A 88 7.02 -3.53 8.88
N HIS A 89 8.26 -3.17 8.53
CA HIS A 89 9.04 -2.15 9.25
C HIS A 89 8.58 -0.74 8.86
N ARG A 90 7.75 -0.12 9.71
CA ARG A 90 7.16 1.20 9.42
C ARG A 90 8.17 2.33 9.25
N TYR A 91 9.38 2.18 9.76
CA TYR A 91 10.46 3.16 9.65
C TYR A 91 11.53 2.77 8.63
N ALA A 92 11.26 1.80 7.76
CA ALA A 92 12.19 1.39 6.73
C ALA A 92 12.52 2.54 5.78
N ILE A 93 13.81 2.66 5.44
CA ILE A 93 14.32 3.59 4.43
C ILE A 93 15.21 2.81 3.48
N SER A 94 14.91 2.86 2.17
CA SER A 94 15.76 2.24 1.17
C SER A 94 16.96 3.13 0.80
N LYS A 95 17.96 2.55 0.13
CA LYS A 95 19.10 3.32 -0.42
C LYS A 95 18.65 4.45 -1.36
N ALA A 96 17.53 4.29 -2.07
CA ALA A 96 16.95 5.31 -2.93
C ALA A 96 16.11 6.36 -2.19
N GLY A 97 15.93 6.22 -0.87
CA GLY A 97 15.15 7.14 -0.04
C GLY A 97 13.65 6.83 0.01
N ALA A 98 13.19 5.67 -0.46
CA ALA A 98 11.82 5.20 -0.26
C ALA A 98 11.55 4.97 1.23
N ARG A 99 10.32 5.25 1.70
CA ARG A 99 10.00 5.30 3.14
C ARG A 99 8.79 4.48 3.52
N GLY A 100 8.88 3.84 4.68
CA GLY A 100 7.78 3.22 5.41
C GLY A 100 7.29 1.90 4.83
N LEU A 101 6.11 1.47 5.26
CA LEU A 101 5.53 0.15 4.99
C LEU A 101 5.48 -0.22 3.50
N MET A 102 5.03 0.69 2.64
CA MET A 102 4.90 0.49 1.21
C MET A 102 6.04 1.15 0.41
N GLN A 103 7.12 1.57 1.07
CA GLN A 103 8.31 2.17 0.44
C GLN A 103 7.96 3.30 -0.55
N VAL A 104 7.20 4.27 -0.08
CA VAL A 104 6.76 5.42 -0.88
C VAL A 104 7.90 6.42 -1.04
N MET A 105 8.14 6.86 -2.27
CA MET A 105 9.14 7.89 -2.56
C MET A 105 8.66 9.29 -2.15
N PRO A 106 9.50 10.12 -1.49
CA PRO A 106 9.11 11.46 -1.01
C PRO A 106 8.63 12.43 -2.08
N PHE A 107 9.02 12.26 -3.34
CA PHE A 107 8.53 13.14 -4.40
C PHE A 107 7.00 13.08 -4.60
N TRP A 108 6.36 11.94 -4.26
CA TRP A 108 4.92 11.81 -4.31
C TRP A 108 4.20 12.77 -3.34
N VAL A 109 4.81 13.04 -2.19
CA VAL A 109 4.27 14.03 -1.24
C VAL A 109 4.19 15.41 -1.90
N ARG A 110 5.21 15.80 -2.67
CA ARG A 110 5.22 17.07 -3.40
C ARG A 110 4.23 17.11 -4.56
N GLN A 111 3.98 15.98 -5.22
CA GLN A 111 3.09 15.91 -6.40
C GLN A 111 1.60 15.85 -6.05
N ILE A 112 1.22 15.08 -5.05
CA ILE A 112 -0.18 14.78 -4.76
C ILE A 112 -0.59 15.00 -3.31
N GLY A 113 0.33 15.39 -2.44
CA GLY A 113 0.11 15.53 -1.01
C GLY A 113 0.25 16.94 -0.50
N ARG A 114 0.65 17.03 0.78
CA ARG A 114 0.94 18.27 1.49
C ARG A 114 2.30 18.16 2.20
N PRO A 115 3.04 19.26 2.38
CA PRO A 115 4.38 19.24 2.99
C PRO A 115 4.44 18.59 4.37
N GLU A 116 3.35 18.69 5.15
CA GLU A 116 3.24 18.12 6.50
C GLU A 116 3.00 16.59 6.53
N HIS A 117 2.76 15.96 5.38
CA HIS A 117 2.52 14.53 5.34
C HIS A 117 3.77 13.73 5.66
N ASN A 118 3.71 12.96 6.75
CA ASN A 118 4.79 12.09 7.20
C ASN A 118 4.61 10.66 6.67
N LEU A 119 5.53 10.23 5.79
CA LEU A 119 5.52 8.88 5.21
C LEU A 119 5.88 7.76 6.20
N PHE A 120 6.29 8.07 7.42
CA PHE A 120 6.43 7.08 8.50
C PHE A 120 5.16 6.90 9.34
N SER A 121 4.14 7.72 9.12
CA SER A 121 2.81 7.47 9.65
C SER A 121 2.18 6.29 8.91
N THR A 122 1.75 5.27 9.64
CA THR A 122 1.14 4.04 9.08
C THR A 122 0.02 4.38 8.10
N ARG A 123 -0.93 5.19 8.53
CA ARG A 123 -2.08 5.58 7.70
C ARG A 123 -1.65 6.35 6.45
N THR A 124 -0.81 7.36 6.61
CA THR A 124 -0.33 8.18 5.49
C THR A 124 0.40 7.33 4.46
N ASN A 125 1.31 6.47 4.90
CA ASN A 125 2.08 5.61 4.02
C ASN A 125 1.20 4.65 3.19
N LEU A 126 0.29 3.93 3.86
CA LEU A 126 -0.64 3.01 3.21
C LEU A 126 -1.58 3.72 2.24
N ARG A 127 -2.04 4.90 2.59
CA ARG A 127 -2.87 5.73 1.72
C ARG A 127 -2.15 6.14 0.44
N TYR A 128 -0.92 6.64 0.56
CA TYR A 128 -0.10 6.97 -0.61
C TYR A 128 0.17 5.74 -1.46
N GLY A 129 0.66 4.67 -0.86
CA GLY A 129 1.00 3.44 -1.57
C GLY A 129 -0.19 2.84 -2.34
N CYS A 130 -1.36 2.73 -1.70
CA CYS A 130 -2.56 2.22 -2.34
C CYS A 130 -3.06 3.15 -3.47
N THR A 131 -3.03 4.46 -3.25
CA THR A 131 -3.43 5.45 -4.28
C THR A 131 -2.50 5.36 -5.51
N ILE A 132 -1.19 5.25 -5.30
CA ILE A 132 -0.19 5.14 -6.37
C ILE A 132 -0.34 3.80 -7.12
N LEU A 133 -0.50 2.69 -6.41
CA LEU A 133 -0.70 1.39 -7.05
C LEU A 133 -1.99 1.36 -7.87
N ARG A 134 -3.08 1.94 -7.36
CA ARG A 134 -4.35 2.08 -8.09
C ARG A 134 -4.15 2.88 -9.37
N TYR A 135 -3.47 4.01 -9.28
CA TYR A 135 -3.13 4.82 -10.46
C TYR A 135 -2.38 4.00 -11.53
N TYR A 136 -1.37 3.22 -11.15
CA TYR A 136 -0.65 2.39 -12.11
C TYR A 136 -1.51 1.26 -12.67
N LEU A 137 -2.39 0.68 -11.86
CA LEU A 137 -3.30 -0.37 -12.30
C LEU A 137 -4.30 0.17 -13.34
N ASP A 138 -4.85 1.36 -13.12
CA ASP A 138 -5.75 2.03 -14.08
C ASP A 138 -5.00 2.39 -15.37
N ARG A 139 -3.80 2.94 -15.25
CA ARG A 139 -2.93 3.28 -16.38
C ARG A 139 -2.59 2.08 -17.27
N ASP A 140 -2.41 0.92 -16.67
CA ASP A 140 -2.06 -0.31 -17.38
C ASP A 140 -3.30 -1.20 -17.70
N GLY A 141 -4.51 -0.63 -17.69
CA GLY A 141 -5.74 -1.33 -18.06
C GLY A 141 -6.07 -2.53 -17.18
N GLY A 142 -5.73 -2.48 -15.89
CA GLY A 142 -5.95 -3.56 -14.93
C GLY A 142 -4.83 -4.63 -14.93
N ASN A 143 -3.78 -4.46 -15.71
CA ASN A 143 -2.66 -5.42 -15.73
C ASN A 143 -1.80 -5.28 -14.45
N LEU A 144 -2.03 -6.18 -13.51
CA LEU A 144 -1.36 -6.17 -12.20
C LEU A 144 0.16 -6.28 -12.30
N PHE A 145 0.68 -7.14 -13.19
CA PHE A 145 2.13 -7.31 -13.37
C PHE A 145 2.81 -6.03 -13.84
N ARG A 146 2.21 -5.34 -14.79
CA ARG A 146 2.72 -4.06 -15.26
C ARG A 146 2.63 -2.98 -14.18
N ALA A 147 1.50 -2.90 -13.48
CA ALA A 147 1.30 -1.96 -12.39
C ALA A 147 2.33 -2.14 -11.26
N LEU A 148 2.56 -3.36 -10.82
CA LEU A 148 3.60 -3.69 -9.84
C LEU A 148 5.00 -3.35 -10.35
N GLY A 149 5.30 -3.66 -11.61
CA GLY A 149 6.56 -3.30 -12.24
C GLY A 149 6.79 -1.78 -12.28
N ARG A 150 5.74 -0.98 -12.56
CA ARG A 150 5.80 0.50 -12.48
C ARG A 150 5.99 0.96 -11.04
N TYR A 151 5.25 0.38 -10.11
CA TYR A 151 5.33 0.72 -8.69
C TYR A 151 6.77 0.59 -8.17
N ASN A 152 7.43 -0.51 -8.47
CA ASN A 152 8.82 -0.77 -8.06
C ASN A 152 9.88 -0.10 -8.95
N GLY A 153 9.51 0.36 -10.16
CA GLY A 153 10.46 0.88 -11.15
C GLY A 153 11.18 -0.18 -11.98
N SER A 154 10.64 -1.40 -12.01
CA SER A 154 11.17 -2.54 -12.73
C SER A 154 10.25 -3.02 -13.86
N LEU A 155 9.57 -2.09 -14.53
CA LEU A 155 8.63 -2.41 -15.62
C LEU A 155 9.27 -3.35 -16.65
N GLY A 156 8.55 -4.41 -17.00
CA GLY A 156 9.01 -5.44 -17.93
C GLY A 156 9.81 -6.58 -17.27
N LYS A 157 10.11 -6.47 -15.97
CA LYS A 157 10.81 -7.54 -15.21
C LYS A 157 9.81 -8.27 -14.31
N ALA A 158 9.83 -9.60 -14.34
CA ALA A 158 8.88 -10.43 -13.58
C ALA A 158 9.26 -10.63 -12.10
N VAL A 159 10.50 -10.35 -11.71
CA VAL A 159 11.03 -10.67 -10.38
C VAL A 159 10.19 -10.04 -9.27
N TYR A 160 9.97 -8.73 -9.32
CA TYR A 160 9.22 -8.04 -8.28
C TYR A 160 7.72 -8.38 -8.28
N PRO A 161 6.99 -8.34 -9.42
CA PRO A 161 5.61 -8.79 -9.44
C PRO A 161 5.41 -10.21 -8.92
N ASN A 162 6.28 -11.14 -9.31
CA ASN A 162 6.25 -12.52 -8.80
C ASN A 162 6.50 -12.58 -7.30
N ALA A 163 7.45 -11.81 -6.77
CA ALA A 163 7.72 -11.78 -5.33
C ALA A 163 6.47 -11.34 -4.55
N VAL A 164 5.80 -10.27 -4.97
CA VAL A 164 4.58 -9.77 -4.33
C VAL A 164 3.45 -10.80 -4.39
N VAL A 165 3.17 -11.36 -5.57
CA VAL A 165 2.10 -12.35 -5.76
C VAL A 165 2.40 -13.64 -4.98
N ASN A 166 3.66 -14.06 -4.93
CA ASN A 166 4.06 -15.24 -4.16
C ASN A 166 3.94 -15.01 -2.64
N ALA A 167 4.34 -13.83 -2.13
CA ALA A 167 4.14 -13.48 -0.73
C ALA A 167 2.65 -13.48 -0.37
N MET A 168 1.81 -12.83 -1.20
CA MET A 168 0.37 -12.87 -1.03
C MET A 168 -0.16 -14.31 -0.94
N ARG A 169 0.19 -15.16 -1.91
CA ARG A 169 -0.31 -16.55 -1.99
C ARG A 169 0.16 -17.44 -0.85
N ARG A 170 1.41 -17.27 -0.40
CA ARG A 170 1.99 -18.12 0.65
C ARG A 170 1.54 -17.74 2.05
N HIS A 171 1.39 -16.44 2.32
CA HIS A 171 1.25 -15.97 3.69
C HIS A 171 -0.08 -15.27 3.97
N TRP A 172 -0.75 -14.71 2.95
CA TRP A 172 -1.87 -13.78 3.17
C TRP A 172 -3.21 -14.22 2.55
N LEU A 173 -3.27 -15.32 1.79
CA LEU A 173 -4.55 -15.80 1.26
C LEU A 173 -5.55 -16.07 2.40
N TYR A 174 -6.80 -15.59 2.17
CA TYR A 174 -7.90 -15.65 3.14
C TYR A 174 -9.13 -16.33 2.53
#